data_e6add1f080cc726f19e02b13b5e1f41a
#
_entry.id   e6add1f080cc726f19e02b13b5e1f41a
#
_cell.length_a   1.000
_cell.length_b   1.000
_cell.length_c   1.000
_cell.angle_alpha   90.00
_cell.angle_beta   90.00
_cell.angle_gamma   90.00
#
_symmetry.space_group_name_H-M   'P 1'
#
loop_
_entity.id
_entity.type
_entity.pdbx_description
1 polymer ?
#
loop_
_entity_poly.entity_id
_entity_poly.type
_entity_poly.pdbx_seq_one_letter_code
_entity_poly.pdbx_strand_id
1 'polypeptide(L)'
;RSTLFPYTTLFRSEPLATGTVAERSNKNPNIPTGEIEIIVSSLCVLNPSAVPPFTIEDETDGGDDIRMQYRYLDLRRNSVRANLELRHKMAFETRRYLDSLHFLEVETPVLIKSTPEGARDFVVPSRMNPGQFYALPQSPQTFKQLLMVSGFDRYFQIVKCFRDEDLRADRQPEFTQIDCEMSFVEQEDIIKTFEGLTVHLFKTIKNIELQPFPRMSFADAMRYYGSDKPDTRFDMRFVELMDTLKGYGFSVFDDAEYIGGICAKGAASYTRKQLDELTDFVRRPQVGAKGLVYARVEADGNVKSSVDKFYTQDVLQKLKEKFAAEAGDLILIISGDNTSKAQKQNGSDRKSVV
;
A
#
# COMPACT_ATOMS: atom_id res chain seq x y z
N ARG A 1 1.92 30.14 -32.92
CA ARG A 1 3.34 30.42 -32.55
C ARG A 1 3.43 30.54 -31.02
N SER A 2 3.55 29.44 -30.33
CA SER A 2 3.80 29.36 -28.87
C SER A 2 5.21 29.78 -28.47
N THR A 3 6.02 30.23 -29.40
CA THR A 3 7.43 30.57 -29.23
C THR A 3 7.69 32.08 -28.99
N LEU A 4 6.64 32.90 -28.88
CA LEU A 4 6.81 34.36 -28.71
C LEU A 4 6.77 34.81 -27.25
N PHE A 5 6.43 33.94 -26.33
CA PHE A 5 6.50 34.25 -24.92
C PHE A 5 7.39 33.21 -24.25
N PRO A 6 8.63 33.57 -23.92
CA PRO A 6 9.44 32.72 -23.06
C PRO A 6 8.65 32.43 -21.80
N TYR A 7 8.98 31.38 -21.08
CA TYR A 7 8.45 30.95 -19.77
C TYR A 7 8.46 32.06 -18.70
N THR A 8 8.32 33.26 -19.14
CA THR A 8 8.39 34.51 -18.42
C THR A 8 7.01 34.89 -17.89
N THR A 9 7.02 35.89 -17.08
CA THR A 9 5.97 36.57 -16.32
C THR A 9 4.57 36.60 -16.99
N LEU A 10 4.48 36.66 -18.32
CA LEU A 10 3.19 36.71 -19.06
C LEU A 10 2.41 35.40 -19.01
N PHE A 11 3.08 34.26 -19.00
CA PHE A 11 2.42 32.94 -18.95
C PHE A 11 1.79 32.63 -17.58
N ARG A 12 2.18 33.40 -16.56
CA ARG A 12 1.77 33.24 -15.15
C ARG A 12 0.98 34.43 -14.63
N SER A 13 0.90 35.49 -15.43
CA SER A 13 0.05 36.66 -15.22
C SER A 13 -1.37 36.38 -15.75
N GLU A 14 -2.30 37.23 -15.41
CA GLU A 14 -3.67 37.17 -15.97
C GLU A 14 -3.75 38.11 -17.18
N PRO A 15 -3.51 37.61 -18.41
CA PRO A 15 -3.63 38.41 -19.63
C PRO A 15 -5.05 38.36 -20.17
N LEU A 16 -5.58 39.50 -20.57
CA LEU A 16 -6.76 39.62 -21.41
C LEU A 16 -6.29 39.76 -22.88
N ALA A 17 -6.60 38.77 -23.69
CA ALA A 17 -6.32 38.75 -25.12
C ALA A 17 -7.61 39.00 -25.91
N THR A 18 -7.61 40.00 -26.81
CA THR A 18 -8.67 40.20 -27.82
C THR A 18 -8.11 39.81 -29.17
N GLY A 19 -8.86 39.06 -29.96
CA GLY A 19 -8.41 38.59 -31.27
C GLY A 19 -9.48 37.88 -32.03
N THR A 20 -9.12 37.37 -33.22
CA THR A 20 -10.00 36.60 -34.11
C THR A 20 -9.60 35.12 -34.04
N VAL A 21 -10.61 34.27 -33.91
CA VAL A 21 -10.38 32.81 -34.00
C VAL A 21 -10.15 32.45 -35.48
N ALA A 22 -9.08 31.71 -35.73
CA ALA A 22 -8.69 31.21 -37.03
C ALA A 22 -8.39 29.71 -36.97
N GLU A 23 -8.48 29.04 -38.08
CA GLU A 23 -8.04 27.67 -38.22
C GLU A 23 -6.49 27.61 -38.11
N ARG A 24 -6.01 26.67 -37.35
CA ARG A 24 -4.59 26.48 -37.10
C ARG A 24 -3.90 25.89 -38.32
N SER A 25 -2.84 26.52 -38.77
CA SER A 25 -2.03 26.04 -39.91
C SER A 25 -1.36 24.69 -39.61
N ASN A 26 -1.00 24.46 -38.34
CA ASN A 26 -0.41 23.19 -37.89
C ASN A 26 -1.24 22.66 -36.71
N LYS A 27 -2.17 21.76 -37.00
CA LYS A 27 -3.12 21.18 -36.05
C LYS A 27 -2.39 20.35 -35.01
N ASN A 28 -2.78 20.49 -33.74
CA ASN A 28 -2.24 19.70 -32.63
C ASN A 28 -3.30 18.74 -32.08
N PRO A 29 -3.24 17.44 -32.39
CA PRO A 29 -4.24 16.46 -31.94
C PRO A 29 -4.19 16.19 -30.44
N ASN A 30 -3.17 16.65 -29.73
CA ASN A 30 -2.99 16.37 -28.30
C ASN A 30 -3.75 17.35 -27.37
N ILE A 31 -4.40 18.37 -27.92
CA ILE A 31 -5.20 19.33 -27.16
C ILE A 31 -6.60 19.47 -27.75
N PRO A 32 -7.66 19.60 -26.91
CA PRO A 32 -9.04 19.66 -27.39
C PRO A 32 -9.33 20.80 -28.36
N THR A 33 -8.57 21.90 -28.30
CA THR A 33 -8.69 23.09 -29.17
C THR A 33 -7.57 23.17 -30.20
N GLY A 34 -6.93 22.03 -30.51
CA GLY A 34 -5.72 22.00 -31.36
C GLY A 34 -5.94 22.33 -32.84
N GLU A 35 -7.20 22.42 -33.30
CA GLU A 35 -7.55 22.79 -34.67
C GLU A 35 -7.65 24.31 -34.88
N ILE A 36 -7.77 25.09 -33.78
CA ILE A 36 -7.96 26.52 -33.84
C ILE A 36 -6.85 27.27 -33.10
N GLU A 37 -6.63 28.52 -33.48
CA GLU A 37 -5.77 29.47 -32.79
C GLU A 37 -6.44 30.85 -32.76
N ILE A 38 -5.99 31.68 -31.83
CA ILE A 38 -6.45 33.08 -31.71
C ILE A 38 -5.34 33.99 -32.27
N ILE A 39 -5.67 34.72 -33.34
CA ILE A 39 -4.82 35.78 -33.82
C ILE A 39 -5.09 37.01 -32.95
N VAL A 40 -4.16 37.27 -32.04
CA VAL A 40 -4.32 38.31 -31.03
C VAL A 40 -4.08 39.68 -31.67
N SER A 41 -5.07 40.58 -31.54
CA SER A 41 -5.01 41.97 -31.94
C SER A 41 -4.64 42.92 -30.79
N SER A 42 -5.01 42.57 -29.56
CA SER A 42 -4.70 43.32 -28.37
C SER A 42 -4.43 42.39 -27.19
N LEU A 43 -3.41 42.71 -26.39
CA LEU A 43 -3.06 41.98 -25.17
C LEU A 43 -2.88 42.98 -24.02
N CYS A 44 -3.62 42.77 -22.96
CA CYS A 44 -3.53 43.58 -21.74
C CYS A 44 -3.19 42.67 -20.56
N VAL A 45 -2.17 42.99 -19.80
CA VAL A 45 -1.84 42.26 -18.56
C VAL A 45 -2.70 42.86 -17.43
N LEU A 46 -3.69 42.12 -16.97
CA LEU A 46 -4.59 42.53 -15.89
C LEU A 46 -3.89 42.52 -14.54
N ASN A 47 -3.09 41.45 -14.28
CA ASN A 47 -2.39 41.28 -13.03
C ASN A 47 -1.03 40.57 -13.28
N PRO A 48 0.09 41.29 -13.04
CA PRO A 48 1.41 40.70 -13.20
C PRO A 48 1.71 39.67 -12.09
N SER A 49 2.37 38.58 -12.43
CA SER A 49 2.79 37.56 -11.48
C SER A 49 4.29 37.64 -11.23
N ALA A 50 4.71 37.36 -9.99
CA ALA A 50 6.11 37.11 -9.69
C ALA A 50 6.56 35.76 -10.29
N VAL A 51 7.87 35.59 -10.48
CA VAL A 51 8.45 34.30 -10.92
C VAL A 51 8.24 33.26 -9.83
N PRO A 52 7.62 32.11 -10.13
CA PRO A 52 7.45 31.06 -9.13
C PRO A 52 8.79 30.44 -8.73
N PRO A 53 8.90 29.93 -7.51
CA PRO A 53 10.14 29.35 -6.98
C PRO A 53 10.52 28.00 -7.62
N PHE A 54 9.62 27.39 -8.39
CA PHE A 54 9.85 26.16 -9.15
C PHE A 54 8.91 26.08 -10.36
N THR A 55 9.21 25.20 -11.30
CA THR A 55 8.40 24.99 -12.51
C THR A 55 7.09 24.31 -12.19
N ILE A 56 5.95 24.91 -12.58
CA ILE A 56 4.59 24.36 -12.36
C ILE A 56 4.25 23.40 -13.51
N GLU A 57 4.95 22.28 -13.58
CA GLU A 57 4.79 21.22 -14.57
C GLU A 57 4.85 19.87 -13.85
N ASP A 58 4.41 18.79 -14.50
CA ASP A 58 4.42 17.46 -13.88
C ASP A 58 5.86 16.99 -13.61
N GLU A 59 6.80 17.27 -14.53
CA GLU A 59 8.24 17.15 -14.31
C GLU A 59 8.77 18.49 -13.78
N THR A 60 8.83 18.63 -12.47
CA THR A 60 9.26 19.87 -11.80
C THR A 60 10.71 19.79 -11.33
N ASP A 61 11.39 20.93 -11.33
CA ASP A 61 12.72 21.15 -10.72
C ASP A 61 12.65 21.42 -9.21
N GLY A 62 11.45 21.56 -8.65
CA GLY A 62 11.22 21.80 -7.23
C GLY A 62 11.39 20.56 -6.37
N GLY A 63 12.29 20.58 -5.39
CA GLY A 63 12.40 19.59 -4.33
C GLY A 63 11.18 19.60 -3.38
N ASP A 64 11.05 18.58 -2.54
CA ASP A 64 9.90 18.43 -1.64
C ASP A 64 9.73 19.62 -0.70
N ASP A 65 10.79 20.14 -0.11
CA ASP A 65 10.74 21.23 0.84
C ASP A 65 10.14 22.50 0.23
N ILE A 66 10.61 22.90 -0.96
CA ILE A 66 10.10 24.11 -1.62
C ILE A 66 8.66 23.93 -2.12
N ARG A 67 8.30 22.72 -2.54
CA ARG A 67 6.92 22.37 -2.94
C ARG A 67 5.97 22.38 -1.74
N MET A 68 6.42 21.97 -0.56
CA MET A 68 5.61 22.03 0.66
C MET A 68 5.48 23.49 1.14
N GLN A 69 6.54 24.30 1.07
CA GLN A 69 6.49 25.73 1.42
C GLN A 69 5.52 26.49 0.53
N TYR A 70 5.50 26.20 -0.77
CA TYR A 70 4.61 26.83 -1.75
C TYR A 70 3.54 25.87 -2.25
N ARG A 71 2.87 25.17 -1.34
CA ARG A 71 1.92 24.11 -1.65
C ARG A 71 0.82 24.54 -2.61
N TYR A 72 0.36 25.77 -2.53
CA TYR A 72 -0.66 26.32 -3.43
C TYR A 72 -0.20 26.40 -4.90
N LEU A 73 1.10 26.48 -5.17
CA LEU A 73 1.66 26.38 -6.52
C LEU A 73 1.80 24.92 -6.95
N ASP A 74 2.24 24.03 -6.06
CA ASP A 74 2.35 22.62 -6.32
C ASP A 74 0.99 21.97 -6.65
N LEU A 75 -0.08 22.43 -6.01
CA LEU A 75 -1.46 22.01 -6.29
C LEU A 75 -1.95 22.35 -7.73
N ARG A 76 -1.26 23.22 -8.45
CA ARG A 76 -1.57 23.53 -9.85
C ARG A 76 -1.01 22.50 -10.83
N ARG A 77 -0.12 21.61 -10.39
CA ARG A 77 0.41 20.52 -11.21
C ARG A 77 -0.67 19.47 -11.44
N ASN A 78 -0.77 18.94 -12.68
CA ASN A 78 -1.82 17.99 -13.03
C ASN A 78 -1.74 16.69 -12.22
N SER A 79 -0.56 16.18 -11.95
CA SER A 79 -0.34 14.98 -11.15
C SER A 79 -0.87 15.13 -9.71
N VAL A 80 -0.64 16.28 -9.07
CA VAL A 80 -1.12 16.55 -7.71
C VAL A 80 -2.63 16.79 -7.71
N ARG A 81 -3.13 17.54 -8.68
CA ARG A 81 -4.57 17.78 -8.88
C ARG A 81 -5.34 16.48 -9.11
N ALA A 82 -4.82 15.58 -9.96
CA ALA A 82 -5.44 14.29 -10.24
C ALA A 82 -5.60 13.43 -8.97
N ASN A 83 -4.65 13.50 -8.02
CA ASN A 83 -4.76 12.82 -6.74
C ASN A 83 -5.93 13.36 -5.89
N LEU A 84 -6.14 14.67 -5.88
CA LEU A 84 -7.28 15.28 -5.16
C LEU A 84 -8.62 14.94 -5.83
N GLU A 85 -8.66 14.95 -7.16
CA GLU A 85 -9.84 14.55 -7.92
C GLU A 85 -10.17 13.07 -7.70
N LEU A 86 -9.15 12.19 -7.66
CA LEU A 86 -9.32 10.78 -7.31
C LEU A 86 -9.90 10.64 -5.90
N ARG A 87 -9.34 11.34 -4.91
CA ARG A 87 -9.84 11.33 -3.54
C ARG A 87 -11.29 11.79 -3.45
N HIS A 88 -11.65 12.87 -4.16
CA HIS A 88 -13.03 13.35 -4.24
C HIS A 88 -13.97 12.28 -4.80
N LYS A 89 -13.61 11.66 -5.94
CA LYS A 89 -14.41 10.59 -6.56
C LYS A 89 -14.57 9.40 -5.62
N MET A 90 -13.50 8.97 -4.94
CA MET A 90 -13.56 7.88 -3.97
C MET A 90 -14.53 8.17 -2.83
N ALA A 91 -14.48 9.37 -2.24
CA ALA A 91 -15.39 9.75 -1.17
C ALA A 91 -16.85 9.81 -1.65
N PHE A 92 -17.09 10.34 -2.84
CA PHE A 92 -18.41 10.44 -3.45
C PHE A 92 -19.01 9.06 -3.74
N GLU A 93 -18.25 8.17 -4.39
CA GLU A 93 -18.71 6.82 -4.73
C GLU A 93 -18.87 5.93 -3.49
N THR A 94 -18.07 6.14 -2.45
CA THR A 94 -18.27 5.48 -1.15
C THR A 94 -19.63 5.83 -0.55
N ARG A 95 -20.01 7.13 -0.55
CA ARG A 95 -21.32 7.57 -0.07
C ARG A 95 -22.44 6.94 -0.88
N ARG A 96 -22.35 6.96 -2.21
CA ARG A 96 -23.36 6.34 -3.09
C ARG A 96 -23.55 4.85 -2.83
N TYR A 97 -22.46 4.13 -2.67
CA TYR A 97 -22.49 2.69 -2.38
C TYR A 97 -23.12 2.39 -1.02
N LEU A 98 -22.67 3.07 0.04
CA LEU A 98 -23.20 2.84 1.38
C LEU A 98 -24.65 3.29 1.52
N ASP A 99 -25.03 4.40 0.91
CA ASP A 99 -26.44 4.84 0.83
C ASP A 99 -27.33 3.79 0.16
N SER A 100 -26.87 3.18 -0.93
CA SER A 100 -27.60 2.11 -1.62
C SER A 100 -27.81 0.85 -0.77
N LEU A 101 -27.01 0.67 0.30
CA LEU A 101 -27.14 -0.37 1.30
C LEU A 101 -27.87 0.12 2.57
N HIS A 102 -28.50 1.29 2.51
CA HIS A 102 -29.26 1.90 3.60
C HIS A 102 -28.42 2.27 4.83
N PHE A 103 -27.14 2.62 4.63
CA PHE A 103 -26.35 3.24 5.68
C PHE A 103 -26.70 4.71 5.81
N LEU A 104 -26.80 5.20 7.02
CA LEU A 104 -27.00 6.62 7.31
C LEU A 104 -25.65 7.27 7.65
N GLU A 105 -25.31 8.35 6.92
CA GLU A 105 -24.13 9.17 7.26
C GLU A 105 -24.47 10.09 8.42
N VAL A 106 -23.77 9.95 9.55
CA VAL A 106 -23.97 10.78 10.73
C VAL A 106 -22.65 11.40 11.16
N GLU A 107 -22.58 12.74 11.17
CA GLU A 107 -21.44 13.47 11.72
C GLU A 107 -21.43 13.42 13.24
N THR A 108 -20.25 13.12 13.80
CA THR A 108 -20.03 13.05 15.24
C THR A 108 -19.16 14.21 15.73
N PRO A 109 -19.26 14.62 17.01
CA PRO A 109 -18.43 15.66 17.57
C PRO A 109 -16.94 15.36 17.47
N VAL A 110 -16.13 16.42 17.22
CA VAL A 110 -14.67 16.35 17.18
C VAL A 110 -14.04 16.77 18.51
N LEU A 111 -14.62 17.75 19.22
CA LEU A 111 -14.17 18.13 20.56
C LEU A 111 -14.87 17.24 21.60
N ILE A 112 -14.19 16.21 22.04
CA ILE A 112 -14.75 15.15 22.90
C ILE A 112 -13.98 15.03 24.21
N LYS A 113 -14.45 14.17 25.09
CA LYS A 113 -13.69 13.71 26.25
C LYS A 113 -12.69 12.65 25.82
N SER A 114 -11.49 12.66 26.40
CA SER A 114 -10.48 11.61 26.16
C SER A 114 -11.07 10.21 26.37
N THR A 115 -10.81 9.32 25.41
CA THR A 115 -11.23 7.91 25.45
C THR A 115 -9.99 7.02 25.22
N PRO A 116 -9.76 5.99 26.04
CA PRO A 116 -8.59 5.13 25.92
C PRO A 116 -8.77 4.16 24.72
N GLU A 117 -8.30 4.56 23.54
CA GLU A 117 -8.41 3.75 22.31
C GLU A 117 -7.05 3.18 21.82
N GLY A 118 -6.02 3.20 22.66
CA GLY A 118 -4.73 2.55 22.35
C GLY A 118 -3.62 3.48 21.86
N ALA A 119 -3.93 4.66 21.32
CA ALA A 119 -2.97 5.72 21.00
C ALA A 119 -3.02 6.82 22.07
N ARG A 120 -2.09 7.79 22.01
CA ARG A 120 -2.21 9.02 22.79
C ARG A 120 -3.13 9.99 22.06
N ASP A 121 -3.89 10.77 22.86
CA ASP A 121 -4.79 11.78 22.35
C ASP A 121 -4.07 13.10 22.13
N PHE A 122 -4.41 13.81 21.03
CA PHE A 122 -4.19 15.25 20.97
C PHE A 122 -5.22 15.97 21.83
N VAL A 123 -4.77 16.90 22.66
CA VAL A 123 -5.64 17.61 23.58
C VAL A 123 -5.72 19.11 23.24
N VAL A 124 -6.91 19.68 23.43
CA VAL A 124 -7.19 21.11 23.20
C VAL A 124 -7.61 21.73 24.54
N PRO A 125 -6.88 22.75 25.05
CA PRO A 125 -7.24 23.40 26.30
C PRO A 125 -8.62 24.07 26.21
N SER A 126 -9.43 23.91 27.27
CA SER A 126 -10.72 24.60 27.38
C SER A 126 -10.51 26.01 27.92
N ARG A 127 -10.87 27.03 27.15
CA ARG A 127 -10.83 28.40 27.61
C ARG A 127 -11.88 28.69 28.69
N MET A 128 -13.03 28.05 28.60
CA MET A 128 -14.16 28.26 29.52
C MET A 128 -13.98 27.55 30.86
N ASN A 129 -13.21 26.45 30.88
CA ASN A 129 -12.98 25.64 32.07
C ASN A 129 -11.47 25.49 32.31
N PRO A 130 -10.85 26.39 33.09
CA PRO A 130 -9.41 26.32 33.37
C PRO A 130 -8.98 24.97 33.94
N GLY A 131 -7.88 24.42 33.42
CA GLY A 131 -7.37 23.11 33.82
C GLY A 131 -8.08 21.91 33.19
N GLN A 132 -9.09 22.13 32.34
CA GLN A 132 -9.75 21.07 31.58
C GLN A 132 -9.38 21.11 30.09
N PHE A 133 -9.49 19.94 29.43
CA PHE A 133 -9.11 19.76 28.04
C PHE A 133 -10.18 18.98 27.29
N TYR A 134 -10.37 19.33 26.04
CA TYR A 134 -10.99 18.44 25.05
C TYR A 134 -9.92 17.53 24.46
N ALA A 135 -10.31 16.36 23.99
CA ALA A 135 -9.49 15.49 23.16
C ALA A 135 -9.99 15.48 21.71
N LEU A 136 -9.07 15.30 20.77
CA LEU A 136 -9.43 15.00 19.38
C LEU A 136 -9.65 13.50 19.22
N PRO A 137 -10.68 13.04 18.47
CA PRO A 137 -11.03 11.63 18.42
C PRO A 137 -10.01 10.80 17.67
N GLN A 138 -9.62 9.67 18.23
CA GLN A 138 -8.83 8.64 17.54
C GLN A 138 -9.68 7.87 16.52
N SER A 139 -10.97 7.73 16.81
CA SER A 139 -12.07 7.28 15.98
C SER A 139 -13.40 7.73 16.60
N PRO A 140 -14.54 7.68 15.90
CA PRO A 140 -15.84 8.00 16.48
C PRO A 140 -16.43 6.84 17.31
N GLN A 141 -15.61 6.02 17.96
CA GLN A 141 -15.99 4.74 18.57
C GLN A 141 -17.16 4.87 19.57
N THR A 142 -17.08 5.79 20.51
CA THR A 142 -18.15 5.97 21.51
C THR A 142 -19.47 6.38 20.85
N PHE A 143 -19.42 7.29 19.88
CA PHE A 143 -20.62 7.82 19.23
C PHE A 143 -21.29 6.80 18.34
N LYS A 144 -20.55 6.02 17.57
CA LYS A 144 -21.14 4.97 16.75
C LYS A 144 -21.78 3.85 17.58
N GLN A 145 -21.21 3.51 18.74
CA GLN A 145 -21.85 2.60 19.70
C GLN A 145 -23.18 3.18 20.24
N LEU A 146 -23.20 4.46 20.60
CA LEU A 146 -24.43 5.13 21.04
C LEU A 146 -25.49 5.18 19.93
N LEU A 147 -25.07 5.36 18.67
CA LEU A 147 -25.98 5.31 17.53
C LEU A 147 -26.61 3.91 17.37
N MET A 148 -25.82 2.84 17.51
CA MET A 148 -26.33 1.45 17.48
C MET A 148 -27.35 1.22 18.62
N VAL A 149 -27.04 1.64 19.84
CA VAL A 149 -27.97 1.56 20.98
C VAL A 149 -29.24 2.38 20.76
N SER A 150 -29.14 3.47 20.00
CA SER A 150 -30.27 4.34 19.65
C SER A 150 -31.09 3.84 18.45
N GLY A 151 -30.79 2.66 17.91
CA GLY A 151 -31.54 2.04 16.80
C GLY A 151 -31.13 2.47 15.40
N PHE A 152 -29.92 3.03 15.24
CA PHE A 152 -29.34 3.28 13.91
C PHE A 152 -28.59 2.03 13.44
N ASP A 153 -29.28 1.10 12.82
CA ASP A 153 -28.73 -0.23 12.51
C ASP A 153 -27.58 -0.23 11.50
N ARG A 154 -27.43 0.83 10.71
CA ARG A 154 -26.36 0.99 9.72
C ARG A 154 -25.89 2.43 9.70
N TYR A 155 -24.74 2.67 10.24
CA TYR A 155 -24.08 3.96 10.30
C TYR A 155 -22.81 3.97 9.46
N PHE A 156 -22.50 5.11 8.87
CA PHE A 156 -21.14 5.40 8.37
C PHE A 156 -20.81 6.87 8.52
N GLN A 157 -19.50 7.15 8.43
CA GLN A 157 -18.96 8.52 8.36
C GLN A 157 -17.62 8.50 7.63
N ILE A 158 -17.35 9.49 6.78
CA ILE A 158 -16.01 9.76 6.27
C ILE A 158 -15.39 10.81 7.20
N VAL A 159 -14.65 10.36 8.20
CA VAL A 159 -14.29 11.11 9.39
C VAL A 159 -12.78 11.35 9.50
N LYS A 160 -12.40 12.53 10.01
CA LYS A 160 -11.03 12.82 10.46
C LYS A 160 -10.77 12.15 11.79
N CYS A 161 -9.61 11.47 11.86
CA CYS A 161 -9.13 10.80 13.07
C CYS A 161 -7.73 11.33 13.41
N PHE A 162 -7.42 11.34 14.70
CA PHE A 162 -6.19 11.93 15.22
C PHE A 162 -5.50 10.96 16.18
N ARG A 163 -4.22 10.68 15.98
CA ARG A 163 -3.44 9.80 16.85
C ARG A 163 -2.04 10.36 17.04
N ASP A 164 -1.66 10.63 18.28
CA ASP A 164 -0.31 11.08 18.65
C ASP A 164 0.61 9.86 18.79
N GLU A 165 1.05 9.35 17.66
CA GLU A 165 1.93 8.20 17.52
C GLU A 165 3.15 8.54 16.66
N ASP A 166 4.18 7.70 16.75
CA ASP A 166 5.37 7.82 15.91
C ASP A 166 5.01 7.69 14.43
N LEU A 167 5.53 8.61 13.62
CA LEU A 167 5.31 8.63 12.19
C LEU A 167 6.00 7.43 11.52
N ARG A 168 5.31 6.86 10.55
CA ARG A 168 5.85 5.83 9.65
C ARG A 168 5.52 6.22 8.21
N ALA A 169 6.09 5.51 7.24
CA ALA A 169 5.89 5.83 5.82
C ALA A 169 4.42 5.96 5.40
N ASP A 170 3.52 5.18 6.02
CA ASP A 170 2.09 5.08 5.73
C ASP A 170 1.19 5.64 6.85
N ARG A 171 1.78 6.22 7.93
CA ARG A 171 1.02 6.73 9.08
C ARG A 171 1.23 8.22 9.28
N GLN A 172 0.11 8.91 9.40
CA GLN A 172 0.05 10.34 9.69
C GLN A 172 -0.71 10.57 11.00
N PRO A 173 -0.40 11.64 11.76
CA PRO A 173 -1.08 11.93 13.02
C PRO A 173 -2.55 12.34 12.80
N GLU A 174 -2.86 12.88 11.62
CA GLU A 174 -4.20 13.16 11.15
C GLU A 174 -4.48 12.37 9.86
N PHE A 175 -5.55 11.61 9.84
CA PHE A 175 -5.93 10.80 8.69
C PHE A 175 -7.45 10.69 8.57
N THR A 176 -7.94 10.16 7.45
CA THR A 176 -9.37 9.98 7.21
C THR A 176 -9.72 8.51 7.22
N GLN A 177 -10.80 8.15 7.94
CA GLN A 177 -11.40 6.82 7.90
C GLN A 177 -12.72 6.86 7.14
N ILE A 178 -13.02 5.77 6.43
CA ILE A 178 -14.39 5.37 6.10
C ILE A 178 -14.80 4.48 7.27
N ASP A 179 -15.50 5.06 8.22
CA ASP A 179 -15.93 4.39 9.44
C ASP A 179 -17.36 3.91 9.31
N CYS A 180 -17.61 2.65 9.60
CA CYS A 180 -18.93 2.02 9.48
C CYS A 180 -19.23 1.20 10.73
N GLU A 181 -20.51 1.13 11.09
CA GLU A 181 -21.01 0.24 12.14
C GLU A 181 -22.35 -0.37 11.73
N MET A 182 -22.55 -1.64 12.05
CA MET A 182 -23.74 -2.40 11.70
C MET A 182 -24.23 -3.21 12.90
N SER A 183 -25.54 -3.23 13.13
CA SER A 183 -26.21 -4.08 14.12
C SER A 183 -26.73 -5.37 13.48
N PHE A 184 -26.90 -6.42 14.28
CA PHE A 184 -27.55 -7.69 13.90
C PHE A 184 -26.90 -8.39 12.69
N VAL A 185 -25.57 -8.40 12.64
CA VAL A 185 -24.79 -8.94 11.52
C VAL A 185 -23.75 -9.94 12.01
N GLU A 186 -23.40 -10.88 11.13
CA GLU A 186 -22.30 -11.82 11.30
C GLU A 186 -21.04 -11.35 10.55
N GLN A 187 -19.93 -12.00 10.77
CA GLN A 187 -18.64 -11.67 10.14
C GLN A 187 -18.75 -11.58 8.61
N GLU A 188 -19.45 -12.51 7.97
CA GLU A 188 -19.59 -12.54 6.51
C GLU A 188 -20.39 -11.35 5.96
N ASP A 189 -21.30 -10.77 6.70
CA ASP A 189 -22.04 -9.58 6.27
C ASP A 189 -21.12 -8.35 6.20
N ILE A 190 -20.23 -8.20 7.18
CA ILE A 190 -19.19 -7.16 7.17
C ILE A 190 -18.25 -7.35 5.99
N ILE A 191 -17.74 -8.57 5.81
CA ILE A 191 -16.81 -8.87 4.70
C ILE A 191 -17.45 -8.58 3.35
N LYS A 192 -18.69 -9.05 3.11
CA LYS A 192 -19.43 -8.78 1.87
C LYS A 192 -19.66 -7.30 1.61
N THR A 193 -19.98 -6.53 2.64
CA THR A 193 -20.18 -5.09 2.54
C THR A 193 -18.91 -4.37 2.05
N PHE A 194 -17.76 -4.66 2.65
CA PHE A 194 -16.50 -4.00 2.29
C PHE A 194 -15.86 -4.58 1.01
N GLU A 195 -16.04 -5.86 0.74
CA GLU A 195 -15.69 -6.47 -0.56
C GLU A 195 -16.47 -5.79 -1.69
N GLY A 196 -17.78 -5.64 -1.52
CA GLY A 196 -18.63 -4.95 -2.46
C GLY A 196 -18.27 -3.48 -2.65
N LEU A 197 -17.94 -2.75 -1.58
CA LEU A 197 -17.43 -1.39 -1.66
C LEU A 197 -16.14 -1.33 -2.47
N THR A 198 -15.21 -2.22 -2.22
CA THR A 198 -13.91 -2.27 -2.93
C THR A 198 -14.13 -2.53 -4.42
N VAL A 199 -14.94 -3.53 -4.78
CA VAL A 199 -15.30 -3.86 -6.17
C VAL A 199 -15.96 -2.66 -6.84
N HIS A 200 -16.94 -2.00 -6.17
CA HIS A 200 -17.61 -0.82 -6.68
C HIS A 200 -16.63 0.32 -7.00
N LEU A 201 -15.71 0.63 -6.08
CA LEU A 201 -14.74 1.70 -6.26
C LEU A 201 -13.76 1.41 -7.42
N PHE A 202 -13.25 0.19 -7.53
CA PHE A 202 -12.36 -0.18 -8.63
C PHE A 202 -13.08 -0.13 -9.98
N LYS A 203 -14.32 -0.60 -10.04
CA LYS A 203 -15.12 -0.58 -11.26
C LYS A 203 -15.47 0.86 -11.69
N THR A 204 -15.98 1.67 -10.77
CA THR A 204 -16.49 3.01 -11.12
C THR A 204 -15.40 4.04 -11.38
N ILE A 205 -14.27 3.94 -10.66
CA ILE A 205 -13.19 4.95 -10.70
C ILE A 205 -12.09 4.56 -11.69
N LYS A 206 -11.72 3.27 -11.73
CA LYS A 206 -10.60 2.77 -12.55
C LYS A 206 -11.05 1.94 -13.75
N ASN A 207 -12.34 1.63 -13.86
CA ASN A 207 -12.88 0.69 -14.86
C ASN A 207 -12.19 -0.69 -14.83
N ILE A 208 -11.88 -1.16 -13.61
CA ILE A 208 -11.25 -2.45 -13.37
C ILE A 208 -12.29 -3.38 -12.74
N GLU A 209 -12.52 -4.54 -13.35
CA GLU A 209 -13.33 -5.60 -12.77
C GLU A 209 -12.46 -6.52 -11.94
N LEU A 210 -12.68 -6.50 -10.63
CA LEU A 210 -11.97 -7.37 -9.70
C LEU A 210 -12.60 -8.75 -9.69
N GLN A 211 -11.77 -9.79 -9.61
CA GLN A 211 -12.22 -11.16 -9.33
C GLN A 211 -12.67 -11.27 -7.87
N PRO A 212 -13.53 -12.25 -7.53
CA PRO A 212 -13.90 -12.52 -6.14
C PRO A 212 -12.67 -12.69 -5.25
N PHE A 213 -12.69 -12.07 -4.08
CA PHE A 213 -11.57 -12.18 -3.15
C PHE A 213 -11.53 -13.57 -2.50
N PRO A 214 -10.38 -14.24 -2.49
CA PRO A 214 -10.25 -15.53 -1.81
C PRO A 214 -10.39 -15.35 -0.29
N ARG A 215 -11.01 -16.33 0.36
CA ARG A 215 -11.05 -16.40 1.82
C ARG A 215 -9.80 -17.12 2.33
N MET A 216 -9.15 -16.55 3.30
CA MET A 216 -7.95 -17.14 3.92
C MET A 216 -8.05 -16.97 5.44
N SER A 217 -7.80 -18.05 6.18
CA SER A 217 -7.73 -17.98 7.63
C SER A 217 -6.41 -17.29 8.06
N PHE A 218 -6.38 -16.71 9.26
CA PHE A 218 -5.14 -16.19 9.84
C PHE A 218 -4.07 -17.28 9.95
N ALA A 219 -4.47 -18.49 10.34
CA ALA A 219 -3.57 -19.63 10.44
C ALA A 219 -2.92 -19.98 9.09
N ASP A 220 -3.70 -19.97 8.01
CA ASP A 220 -3.19 -20.23 6.65
C ASP A 220 -2.31 -19.09 6.14
N ALA A 221 -2.69 -17.84 6.42
CA ALA A 221 -1.87 -16.67 6.08
C ALA A 221 -0.50 -16.74 6.74
N MET A 222 -0.44 -17.07 8.02
CA MET A 222 0.81 -17.26 8.75
C MET A 222 1.58 -18.48 8.28
N ARG A 223 0.90 -19.61 8.05
CA ARG A 223 1.51 -20.88 7.63
C ARG A 223 2.14 -20.78 6.24
N TYR A 224 1.42 -20.20 5.27
CA TYR A 224 1.86 -20.20 3.87
C TYR A 224 2.61 -18.92 3.46
N TYR A 225 2.50 -17.82 4.21
CA TYR A 225 3.07 -16.55 3.82
C TYR A 225 3.83 -15.82 4.94
N GLY A 226 3.72 -16.27 6.19
CA GLY A 226 4.37 -15.64 7.35
C GLY A 226 3.92 -14.20 7.63
N SER A 227 2.74 -13.82 7.19
CA SER A 227 2.20 -12.47 7.29
C SER A 227 0.68 -12.49 7.36
N ASP A 228 0.10 -11.63 8.19
CA ASP A 228 -1.34 -11.35 8.23
C ASP A 228 -1.84 -10.55 7.01
N LYS A 229 -0.93 -10.06 6.18
CA LYS A 229 -1.21 -9.36 4.91
C LYS A 229 -0.42 -10.01 3.77
N PRO A 230 -0.78 -11.24 3.36
CA PRO A 230 -0.03 -11.97 2.35
C PRO A 230 -0.14 -11.30 0.97
N ASP A 231 0.99 -11.20 0.27
CA ASP A 231 0.98 -10.86 -1.14
C ASP A 231 0.75 -12.13 -1.95
N THR A 232 -0.44 -12.26 -2.53
CA THR A 232 -0.86 -13.44 -3.31
C THR A 232 -0.72 -13.23 -4.82
N ARG A 233 -0.09 -12.15 -5.28
CA ARG A 233 0.11 -11.87 -6.71
C ARG A 233 1.11 -12.81 -7.38
N PHE A 234 1.89 -13.53 -6.59
CA PHE A 234 2.84 -14.54 -7.05
C PHE A 234 2.77 -15.78 -6.17
N ASP A 235 2.96 -16.95 -6.76
CA ASP A 235 2.88 -18.24 -6.08
C ASP A 235 4.25 -18.66 -5.54
N MET A 236 4.49 -18.40 -4.26
CA MET A 236 5.70 -18.78 -3.53
C MET A 236 5.34 -19.06 -2.08
N ARG A 237 4.61 -20.16 -1.86
CA ARG A 237 4.13 -20.55 -0.52
C ARG A 237 5.24 -21.22 0.28
N PHE A 238 5.17 -21.04 1.60
CA PHE A 238 6.04 -21.81 2.49
C PHE A 238 5.65 -23.26 2.52
N VAL A 239 6.66 -24.10 2.56
CA VAL A 239 6.52 -25.54 2.80
C VAL A 239 7.28 -25.88 4.09
N GLU A 240 6.60 -26.52 5.01
CA GLU A 240 7.21 -27.06 6.23
C GLU A 240 8.00 -28.33 5.91
N LEU A 241 9.21 -28.43 6.48
CA LEU A 241 10.20 -29.46 6.12
C LEU A 241 10.68 -30.27 7.33
N MET A 242 10.01 -30.18 8.48
CA MET A 242 10.39 -30.89 9.71
C MET A 242 10.47 -32.40 9.50
N ASP A 243 9.47 -32.97 8.82
CA ASP A 243 9.39 -34.41 8.51
C ASP A 243 10.39 -34.87 7.43
N THR A 244 10.98 -33.94 6.69
CA THR A 244 11.86 -34.24 5.54
C THR A 244 13.32 -34.03 5.86
N LEU A 245 13.66 -33.04 6.67
CA LEU A 245 15.04 -32.61 6.85
C LEU A 245 15.57 -32.75 8.30
N LYS A 246 14.73 -33.03 9.28
CA LYS A 246 15.16 -33.23 10.68
C LYS A 246 15.62 -34.67 10.93
N GLY A 247 16.68 -34.86 11.74
CA GLY A 247 17.14 -36.19 12.16
C GLY A 247 18.24 -36.82 11.30
N TYR A 248 18.93 -36.00 10.48
CA TYR A 248 20.01 -36.48 9.60
C TYR A 248 21.42 -36.06 10.06
N GLY A 249 21.57 -35.56 11.29
CA GLY A 249 22.88 -35.17 11.86
C GLY A 249 23.36 -33.77 11.46
N PHE A 250 22.50 -32.96 10.82
CA PHE A 250 22.74 -31.54 10.61
C PHE A 250 22.18 -30.73 11.79
N SER A 251 23.03 -30.39 12.76
CA SER A 251 22.62 -29.80 14.05
C SER A 251 21.73 -28.55 13.90
N VAL A 252 21.96 -27.73 12.89
CA VAL A 252 21.15 -26.52 12.63
C VAL A 252 19.68 -26.85 12.38
N PHE A 253 19.39 -28.00 11.79
CA PHE A 253 18.02 -28.48 11.56
C PHE A 253 17.55 -29.42 12.66
N ASP A 254 18.44 -30.24 13.21
CA ASP A 254 18.07 -31.22 14.22
C ASP A 254 17.66 -30.56 15.55
N ASP A 255 18.28 -29.42 15.89
CA ASP A 255 17.95 -28.63 17.08
C ASP A 255 16.80 -27.62 16.85
N ALA A 256 16.33 -27.45 15.61
CA ALA A 256 15.31 -26.47 15.28
C ALA A 256 13.89 -26.92 15.67
N GLU A 257 13.07 -25.99 16.12
CA GLU A 257 11.63 -26.18 16.33
C GLU A 257 10.82 -26.02 15.05
N TYR A 258 11.39 -25.37 14.04
CA TYR A 258 10.78 -25.16 12.74
C TYR A 258 11.81 -25.15 11.62
N ILE A 259 11.54 -25.89 10.56
CA ILE A 259 12.28 -25.85 9.29
C ILE A 259 11.27 -25.57 8.20
N GLY A 260 11.48 -24.55 7.42
CA GLY A 260 10.60 -24.19 6.31
C GLY A 260 11.35 -23.55 5.17
N GLY A 261 10.77 -23.59 4.01
CA GLY A 261 11.41 -23.04 2.81
C GLY A 261 10.41 -22.54 1.77
N ILE A 262 10.98 -21.96 0.73
CA ILE A 262 10.30 -21.47 -0.47
C ILE A 262 11.01 -22.00 -1.71
N CYS A 263 10.29 -22.07 -2.83
CA CYS A 263 10.85 -22.39 -4.13
C CYS A 263 10.81 -21.16 -5.04
N ALA A 264 11.98 -20.67 -5.40
CA ALA A 264 12.15 -19.58 -6.37
C ALA A 264 12.26 -20.20 -7.77
N LYS A 265 11.20 -20.06 -8.55
CA LYS A 265 11.11 -20.62 -9.91
C LYS A 265 12.16 -19.99 -10.83
N GLY A 266 12.91 -20.82 -11.56
CA GLY A 266 13.92 -20.38 -12.51
C GLY A 266 15.18 -19.76 -11.90
N ALA A 267 15.36 -19.75 -10.59
CA ALA A 267 16.45 -19.09 -9.89
C ALA A 267 17.70 -19.97 -9.62
N ALA A 268 17.78 -21.17 -10.17
CA ALA A 268 18.97 -22.05 -10.01
C ALA A 268 20.25 -21.41 -10.57
N SER A 269 20.12 -20.47 -11.51
CA SER A 269 21.22 -19.71 -12.12
C SER A 269 21.83 -18.65 -11.21
N TYR A 270 21.28 -18.39 -10.02
CA TYR A 270 21.82 -17.41 -9.06
C TYR A 270 23.29 -17.71 -8.77
N THR A 271 24.11 -16.66 -8.92
CA THR A 271 25.53 -16.73 -8.62
C THR A 271 25.78 -16.90 -7.14
N ARG A 272 26.99 -17.34 -6.77
CA ARG A 272 27.40 -17.41 -5.36
C ARG A 272 27.23 -16.07 -4.64
N LYS A 273 27.59 -14.96 -5.32
CA LYS A 273 27.43 -13.63 -4.75
C LYS A 273 25.98 -13.30 -4.40
N GLN A 274 25.04 -13.62 -5.27
CA GLN A 274 23.61 -13.41 -4.98
C GLN A 274 23.11 -14.27 -3.82
N LEU A 275 23.56 -15.51 -3.70
CA LEU A 275 23.22 -16.37 -2.56
C LEU A 275 23.86 -15.90 -1.23
N ASP A 276 25.06 -15.35 -1.31
CA ASP A 276 25.72 -14.75 -0.14
C ASP A 276 24.96 -13.47 0.28
N GLU A 277 24.53 -12.63 -0.66
CA GLU A 277 23.69 -11.44 -0.40
C GLU A 277 22.34 -11.81 0.24
N LEU A 278 21.68 -12.89 -0.23
CA LEU A 278 20.45 -13.41 0.41
C LEU A 278 20.73 -13.93 1.82
N THR A 279 21.86 -14.62 2.02
CA THR A 279 22.27 -15.11 3.33
C THR A 279 22.53 -13.97 4.32
N ASP A 280 23.18 -12.90 3.86
CA ASP A 280 23.41 -11.70 4.67
C ASP A 280 22.08 -10.97 4.94
N PHE A 281 21.16 -10.94 3.99
CA PHE A 281 19.83 -10.36 4.19
C PHE A 281 19.05 -11.08 5.30
N VAL A 282 18.98 -12.42 5.28
CA VAL A 282 18.21 -13.16 6.29
C VAL A 282 18.87 -13.12 7.68
N ARG A 283 20.17 -12.86 7.76
CA ARG A 283 20.89 -12.68 9.03
C ARG A 283 20.73 -11.31 9.67
N ARG A 284 20.20 -10.32 8.95
CA ARG A 284 19.97 -8.97 9.50
C ARG A 284 19.10 -9.06 10.76
N PRO A 285 19.33 -8.20 11.77
CA PRO A 285 18.55 -8.21 13.02
C PRO A 285 17.04 -8.13 12.83
N GLN A 286 16.59 -7.46 11.77
CA GLN A 286 15.18 -7.31 11.42
C GLN A 286 14.53 -8.63 10.98
N VAL A 287 15.29 -9.51 10.32
CA VAL A 287 14.87 -10.85 9.90
C VAL A 287 15.25 -11.86 10.97
N GLY A 288 16.52 -11.90 11.35
CA GLY A 288 17.06 -12.63 12.51
C GLY A 288 17.17 -14.15 12.31
N ALA A 289 17.28 -14.63 11.06
CA ALA A 289 17.59 -16.04 10.80
C ALA A 289 19.07 -16.35 11.08
N LYS A 290 19.39 -17.57 11.50
CA LYS A 290 20.75 -18.01 11.78
C LYS A 290 21.60 -18.19 10.51
N GLY A 291 20.95 -18.45 9.38
CA GLY A 291 21.56 -18.65 8.06
C GLY A 291 20.54 -19.08 7.02
N LEU A 292 21.02 -19.28 5.81
CA LEU A 292 20.23 -19.75 4.67
C LEU A 292 20.85 -21.02 4.11
N VAL A 293 20.06 -22.07 3.99
CA VAL A 293 20.39 -23.28 3.24
C VAL A 293 19.71 -23.21 1.89
N TYR A 294 20.39 -23.63 0.84
CA TYR A 294 19.79 -23.66 -0.49
C TYR A 294 19.99 -24.99 -1.19
N ALA A 295 19.06 -25.34 -2.06
CA ALA A 295 19.15 -26.50 -2.94
C ALA A 295 18.75 -26.08 -4.36
N ARG A 296 19.56 -26.45 -5.36
CA ARG A 296 19.32 -26.21 -6.78
C ARG A 296 18.82 -27.46 -7.44
N VAL A 297 17.84 -27.33 -8.32
CA VAL A 297 17.43 -28.39 -9.22
C VAL A 297 18.19 -28.19 -10.52
N GLU A 298 19.17 -29.07 -10.75
CA GLU A 298 20.03 -29.04 -11.95
C GLU A 298 19.23 -29.41 -13.21
N ALA A 299 19.79 -29.16 -14.38
CA ALA A 299 19.14 -29.43 -15.67
C ALA A 299 18.83 -30.91 -15.91
N ASP A 300 19.59 -31.81 -15.31
CA ASP A 300 19.38 -33.27 -15.33
C ASP A 300 18.30 -33.76 -14.33
N GLY A 301 17.72 -32.82 -13.56
CA GLY A 301 16.72 -33.10 -12.55
C GLY A 301 17.26 -33.48 -11.19
N ASN A 302 18.58 -33.60 -11.02
CA ASN A 302 19.23 -33.87 -9.75
C ASN A 302 19.17 -32.61 -8.85
N VAL A 303 19.18 -32.85 -7.54
CA VAL A 303 19.17 -31.74 -6.57
C VAL A 303 20.55 -31.63 -5.93
N LYS A 304 21.10 -30.42 -5.91
CA LYS A 304 22.38 -30.08 -5.32
C LYS A 304 22.20 -29.07 -4.21
N SER A 305 22.63 -29.41 -3.00
CA SER A 305 22.41 -28.55 -1.83
C SER A 305 23.74 -28.05 -1.24
N SER A 306 23.68 -26.91 -0.55
CA SER A 306 24.81 -26.41 0.25
C SER A 306 25.16 -27.32 1.43
N VAL A 307 24.33 -28.32 1.73
CA VAL A 307 24.47 -29.28 2.84
C VAL A 307 24.39 -30.73 2.39
N ASP A 308 24.78 -31.03 1.16
CA ASP A 308 24.74 -32.37 0.53
C ASP A 308 25.35 -33.48 1.38
N LYS A 309 26.41 -33.18 2.16
CA LYS A 309 27.10 -34.15 3.01
C LYS A 309 26.24 -34.78 4.10
N PHE A 310 25.09 -34.19 4.42
CA PHE A 310 24.17 -34.69 5.45
C PHE A 310 22.98 -35.44 4.87
N TYR A 311 22.67 -35.28 3.58
CA TYR A 311 21.46 -35.81 2.96
C TYR A 311 21.74 -36.70 1.76
N THR A 312 21.07 -37.87 1.71
CA THR A 312 21.11 -38.71 0.55
C THR A 312 20.32 -38.13 -0.61
N GLN A 313 20.59 -38.56 -1.84
CA GLN A 313 19.85 -38.12 -3.01
C GLN A 313 18.34 -38.39 -2.90
N ASP A 314 17.94 -39.47 -2.21
CA ASP A 314 16.53 -39.78 -1.96
C ASP A 314 15.83 -38.73 -1.11
N VAL A 315 16.52 -38.18 -0.10
CA VAL A 315 15.99 -37.11 0.73
C VAL A 315 15.89 -35.79 -0.05
N LEU A 316 16.91 -35.49 -0.85
CA LEU A 316 16.90 -34.33 -1.72
C LEU A 316 15.83 -34.41 -2.82
N GLN A 317 15.54 -35.60 -3.32
CA GLN A 317 14.45 -35.82 -4.26
C GLN A 317 13.08 -35.64 -3.60
N LYS A 318 12.87 -36.11 -2.38
CA LYS A 318 11.66 -35.81 -1.59
C LYS A 318 11.49 -34.32 -1.33
N LEU A 319 12.58 -33.60 -1.07
CA LEU A 319 12.57 -32.15 -0.93
C LEU A 319 12.06 -31.48 -2.22
N LYS A 320 12.58 -31.87 -3.39
CA LYS A 320 12.14 -31.40 -4.70
C LYS A 320 10.64 -31.66 -4.92
N GLU A 321 10.17 -32.88 -4.60
CA GLU A 321 8.77 -33.27 -4.76
C GLU A 321 7.83 -32.40 -3.88
N LYS A 322 8.21 -32.12 -2.63
CA LYS A 322 7.42 -31.28 -1.72
C LYS A 322 7.17 -29.87 -2.26
N PHE A 323 8.12 -29.33 -3.01
CA PHE A 323 8.00 -28.00 -3.64
C PHE A 323 7.44 -28.07 -5.07
N ALA A 324 7.16 -29.25 -5.60
CA ALA A 324 6.91 -29.44 -7.03
C ALA A 324 7.94 -28.68 -7.87
N ALA A 325 9.22 -28.76 -7.46
CA ALA A 325 10.29 -28.02 -8.10
C ALA A 325 10.75 -28.70 -9.38
N GLU A 326 11.04 -27.89 -10.38
CA GLU A 326 11.47 -28.32 -11.71
C GLU A 326 12.94 -27.99 -11.96
N ALA A 327 13.51 -28.52 -13.04
CA ALA A 327 14.87 -28.17 -13.45
C ALA A 327 15.00 -26.64 -13.65
N GLY A 328 16.00 -26.05 -13.04
CA GLY A 328 16.21 -24.60 -13.03
C GLY A 328 15.67 -23.87 -11.81
N ASP A 329 14.99 -24.54 -10.89
CA ASP A 329 14.45 -23.92 -9.67
C ASP A 329 15.47 -23.91 -8.53
N LEU A 330 15.31 -22.93 -7.63
CA LEU A 330 16.10 -22.77 -6.41
C LEU A 330 15.21 -22.89 -5.18
N ILE A 331 15.52 -23.81 -4.28
CA ILE A 331 14.84 -23.97 -3.00
C ILE A 331 15.69 -23.27 -1.94
N LEU A 332 15.08 -22.38 -1.17
CA LEU A 332 15.69 -21.62 -0.06
C LEU A 332 15.05 -22.08 1.25
N ILE A 333 15.88 -22.41 2.25
CA ILE A 333 15.43 -23.04 3.49
C ILE A 333 16.04 -22.30 4.68
N ILE A 334 15.20 -21.96 5.66
CA ILE A 334 15.63 -21.44 6.96
C ILE A 334 15.07 -22.30 8.09
N SER A 335 15.73 -22.21 9.24
CA SER A 335 15.30 -22.86 10.48
C SER A 335 15.23 -21.86 11.62
N GLY A 336 14.42 -22.14 12.63
CA GLY A 336 14.26 -21.29 13.80
C GLY A 336 13.84 -22.04 15.04
N ASP A 337 14.05 -21.40 16.19
CA ASP A 337 13.77 -21.94 17.52
C ASP A 337 12.33 -21.61 17.98
N ASN A 338 11.55 -20.91 17.19
CA ASN A 338 10.16 -20.59 17.45
C ASN A 338 9.39 -20.54 16.13
N THR A 339 8.36 -21.39 16.00
CA THR A 339 7.60 -21.55 14.78
C THR A 339 7.03 -20.24 14.23
N SER A 340 6.41 -19.43 15.08
CA SER A 340 5.82 -18.15 14.65
C SER A 340 6.88 -17.14 14.18
N LYS A 341 8.04 -17.10 14.85
CA LYS A 341 9.15 -16.23 14.47
C LYS A 341 9.79 -16.68 13.16
N ALA A 342 10.02 -17.97 13.00
CA ALA A 342 10.58 -18.56 11.79
C ALA A 342 9.65 -18.39 10.57
N GLN A 343 8.34 -18.50 10.74
CA GLN A 343 7.36 -18.22 9.68
C GLN A 343 7.43 -16.77 9.22
N LYS A 344 7.58 -15.79 10.14
CA LYS A 344 7.79 -14.39 9.80
C LYS A 344 9.11 -14.15 9.08
N GLN A 345 10.17 -14.87 9.46
CA GLN A 345 11.47 -14.81 8.80
C GLN A 345 11.39 -15.33 7.36
N ASN A 346 10.70 -16.45 7.13
CA ASN A 346 10.39 -16.96 5.80
C ASN A 346 9.60 -15.94 4.96
N GLY A 347 8.66 -15.20 5.58
CA GLY A 347 7.92 -14.13 4.91
C GLY A 347 8.79 -13.01 4.40
N SER A 348 9.84 -12.67 5.11
CA SER A 348 10.84 -11.67 4.70
C SER A 348 11.72 -12.19 3.57
N ASP A 349 12.14 -13.46 3.64
CA ASP A 349 12.94 -14.12 2.59
C ASP A 349 12.16 -14.21 1.27
N ARG A 350 10.90 -14.62 1.31
CA ARG A 350 10.00 -14.64 0.16
C ARG A 350 9.94 -13.30 -0.59
N LYS A 351 9.87 -12.18 0.13
CA LYS A 351 9.81 -10.84 -0.46
C LYS A 351 11.14 -10.38 -1.06
N SER A 352 12.26 -10.93 -0.63
CA SER A 352 13.59 -10.55 -1.14
C SER A 352 13.96 -11.25 -2.44
N VAL A 353 13.26 -12.32 -2.80
CA VAL A 353 13.53 -13.14 -4.00
C VAL A 353 12.67 -12.68 -5.19
N VAL A 354 11.56 -11.99 -4.95
CA VAL A 354 10.66 -11.42 -5.95
C VAL A 354 11.07 -9.99 -6.26
#